data_8735ea6fd5888d2f74a0c6c87dbf5fcf
#
_entry.id   8735ea6fd5888d2f74a0c6c87dbf5fcf
#
_cell.length_a   1.000
_cell.length_b   1.000
_cell.length_c   1.000
_cell.angle_alpha   90.00
_cell.angle_beta   90.00
_cell.angle_gamma   90.00
#
_symmetry.space_group_name_H-M   'P 1'
#
loop_
_entity.id
_entity.type
_entity.pdbx_description
1 polymer ?
#
loop_
_entity_poly.entity_id
_entity_poly.type
_entity_poly.pdbx_seq_one_letter_code
_entity_poly.pdbx_strand_id
1 'polypeptide(L)'
;MSEEVKAAFGGYMGAYYNSLVPRTKAMQEYITRGLATSIAWAPSRMVDLAEEMLASWQRNDTDGTATHPAKMPIILVAMSKDYTPTGRDYARQIADEVEVVFPDDEKERCFKVDVSLGDIRAQVAFCAHDEPTARELARQFTKYVDKTNSRRFEAIYTFAGIDHAYPVQIESPEIISVSTQTDSKNLTILACDLTLRAAIPTFYAPGDDDPNDGKGTDGDPDDPSGYQVVTQVNYEEEDVI
;
A
#
# COMPACT_ATOMS: atom_id res chain seq x y z
N MET A 1 11.84 -0.02 1.88
CA MET A 1 10.47 -0.12 1.33
C MET A 1 9.54 -0.20 2.53
N SER A 2 8.52 0.59 2.53
CA SER A 2 7.56 0.61 3.61
C SER A 2 6.71 -0.67 3.55
N GLU A 3 6.76 -1.48 4.59
CA GLU A 3 5.92 -2.70 4.71
C GLU A 3 4.44 -2.29 4.80
N GLU A 4 4.16 -1.09 5.29
CA GLU A 4 2.83 -0.50 5.41
C GLU A 4 2.20 -0.29 4.02
N VAL A 5 2.96 0.25 3.05
CA VAL A 5 2.49 0.41 1.66
C VAL A 5 2.24 -0.95 1.02
N LYS A 6 3.09 -1.94 1.28
CA LYS A 6 2.91 -3.30 0.79
C LYS A 6 1.67 -3.97 1.39
N ALA A 7 1.45 -3.82 2.69
CA ALA A 7 0.25 -4.32 3.37
C ALA A 7 -1.01 -3.65 2.81
N ALA A 8 -0.99 -2.33 2.62
CA ALA A 8 -2.07 -1.56 2.02
C ALA A 8 -2.39 -2.03 0.59
N PHE A 9 -1.38 -2.25 -0.24
CA PHE A 9 -1.58 -2.79 -1.59
C PHE A 9 -2.10 -4.24 -1.56
N GLY A 10 -1.68 -5.04 -0.60
CA GLY A 10 -2.24 -6.37 -0.33
C GLY A 10 -3.73 -6.31 -0.01
N GLY A 11 -4.15 -5.39 0.85
CA GLY A 11 -5.55 -5.11 1.16
C GLY A 11 -6.34 -4.67 -0.08
N TYR A 12 -5.75 -3.78 -0.89
CA TYR A 12 -6.32 -3.34 -2.17
C TYR A 12 -6.56 -4.50 -3.13
N MET A 13 -5.59 -5.40 -3.28
CA MET A 13 -5.72 -6.60 -4.10
C MET A 13 -6.77 -7.58 -3.55
N GLY A 14 -6.91 -7.66 -2.23
CA GLY A 14 -7.96 -8.43 -1.57
C GLY A 14 -9.36 -7.85 -1.87
N ALA A 15 -9.51 -6.53 -1.84
CA ALA A 15 -10.76 -5.85 -2.21
C ALA A 15 -11.12 -6.05 -3.69
N TYR A 16 -10.12 -5.99 -4.58
CA TYR A 16 -10.30 -6.36 -5.98
C TYR A 16 -10.79 -7.82 -6.11
N TYR A 17 -10.14 -8.78 -5.45
CA TYR A 17 -10.54 -10.18 -5.48
C TYR A 17 -12.01 -10.38 -5.07
N ASN A 18 -12.43 -9.72 -3.99
CA ASN A 18 -13.81 -9.78 -3.51
C ASN A 18 -14.82 -9.13 -4.46
N SER A 19 -14.37 -8.28 -5.39
CA SER A 19 -15.20 -7.64 -6.41
C SER A 19 -15.37 -8.47 -7.68
N LEU A 20 -14.68 -9.60 -7.81
CA LEU A 20 -14.67 -10.43 -9.00
C LEU A 20 -16.04 -11.06 -9.29
N VAL A 21 -16.41 -11.02 -10.56
CA VAL A 21 -17.61 -11.69 -11.08
C VAL A 21 -17.18 -12.86 -11.97
N PRO A 22 -17.59 -14.09 -11.67
CA PRO A 22 -17.18 -15.25 -12.47
C PRO A 22 -17.79 -15.18 -13.89
N ARG A 23 -16.93 -15.24 -14.90
CA ARG A 23 -17.34 -15.27 -16.32
C ARG A 23 -16.93 -16.56 -17.00
N THR A 24 -15.99 -17.31 -16.43
CA THR A 24 -15.57 -18.62 -16.90
C THR A 24 -15.69 -19.62 -15.74
N LYS A 25 -15.72 -20.92 -16.07
CA LYS A 25 -15.74 -21.98 -15.05
C LYS A 25 -14.49 -21.90 -14.16
N ALA A 26 -13.33 -21.63 -14.77
CA ALA A 26 -12.07 -21.49 -14.04
C ALA A 26 -12.11 -20.29 -13.06
N MET A 27 -12.74 -19.18 -13.43
CA MET A 27 -12.94 -18.05 -12.50
C MET A 27 -13.91 -18.41 -11.36
N GLN A 28 -14.94 -19.20 -11.62
CA GLN A 28 -15.84 -19.66 -10.56
C GLN A 28 -15.07 -20.49 -9.52
N GLU A 29 -14.22 -21.41 -9.96
CA GLU A 29 -13.35 -22.22 -9.09
C GLU A 29 -12.35 -21.34 -8.36
N TYR A 30 -11.78 -20.34 -9.05
CA TYR A 30 -10.84 -19.36 -8.48
C TYR A 30 -11.43 -18.57 -7.31
N ILE A 31 -12.63 -18.05 -7.49
CA ILE A 31 -13.33 -17.27 -6.44
C ILE A 31 -13.73 -18.17 -5.26
N THR A 32 -14.16 -19.42 -5.55
CA THR A 32 -14.64 -20.33 -4.51
C THR A 32 -13.53 -20.84 -3.60
N ARG A 33 -12.29 -20.96 -4.07
CA ARG A 33 -11.18 -21.49 -3.28
C ARG A 33 -10.59 -20.53 -2.25
N GLY A 34 -10.92 -19.24 -2.33
CA GLY A 34 -10.52 -18.23 -1.37
C GLY A 34 -9.24 -17.46 -1.71
N LEU A 35 -9.07 -16.29 -1.09
CA LEU A 35 -8.01 -15.33 -1.36
C LEU A 35 -6.60 -15.90 -1.16
N ALA A 36 -6.38 -16.59 -0.05
CA ALA A 36 -5.06 -17.06 0.38
C ALA A 36 -4.36 -17.99 -0.63
N THR A 37 -5.16 -18.73 -1.42
CA THR A 37 -4.66 -19.66 -2.45
C THR A 37 -4.76 -19.08 -3.87
N SER A 38 -5.24 -17.84 -4.00
CA SER A 38 -5.58 -17.22 -5.27
C SER A 38 -4.65 -16.07 -5.65
N ILE A 39 -4.06 -15.39 -4.67
CA ILE A 39 -3.09 -14.32 -4.87
C ILE A 39 -1.81 -14.66 -4.13
N ALA A 40 -0.67 -14.57 -4.81
CA ALA A 40 0.64 -14.80 -4.24
C ALA A 40 1.55 -13.59 -4.42
N TRP A 41 2.34 -13.29 -3.40
CA TRP A 41 3.37 -12.27 -3.46
C TRP A 41 4.67 -12.84 -4.01
N ALA A 42 5.24 -12.12 -4.99
CA ALA A 42 6.57 -12.42 -5.48
C ALA A 42 7.63 -12.04 -4.45
N PRO A 43 8.57 -12.93 -4.12
CA PRO A 43 9.66 -12.58 -3.22
C PRO A 43 10.64 -11.64 -3.93
N SER A 44 10.44 -10.34 -3.86
CA SER A 44 11.43 -9.28 -4.17
C SER A 44 11.89 -9.04 -5.61
N ARG A 45 11.31 -9.64 -6.64
CA ARG A 45 11.62 -9.37 -8.05
C ARG A 45 10.35 -9.07 -8.83
N MET A 46 10.50 -8.18 -9.84
CA MET A 46 9.42 -7.93 -10.79
C MET A 46 9.09 -9.20 -11.57
N VAL A 47 7.85 -9.30 -12.06
CA VAL A 47 7.29 -10.49 -12.71
C VAL A 47 7.89 -10.75 -14.11
N ASP A 48 9.06 -10.19 -14.42
CA ASP A 48 9.79 -10.48 -15.66
C ASP A 48 10.12 -11.97 -15.82
N LEU A 49 10.02 -12.73 -14.72
CA LEU A 49 10.25 -14.17 -14.62
C LEU A 49 9.03 -14.90 -14.02
N ALA A 50 7.81 -14.55 -14.45
CA ALA A 50 6.58 -15.15 -13.94
C ALA A 50 6.57 -16.69 -14.03
N GLU A 51 7.17 -17.26 -15.07
CA GLU A 51 7.32 -18.72 -15.19
C GLU A 51 8.25 -19.32 -14.14
N GLU A 52 9.40 -18.68 -13.88
CA GLU A 52 10.32 -19.12 -12.83
C GLU A 52 9.68 -19.04 -11.45
N MET A 53 8.89 -17.98 -11.23
CA MET A 53 8.14 -17.81 -9.99
C MET A 53 7.07 -18.88 -9.81
N LEU A 54 6.32 -19.17 -10.86
CA LEU A 54 5.34 -20.27 -10.85
C LEU A 54 6.02 -21.61 -10.64
N ALA A 55 7.16 -21.86 -11.30
CA ALA A 55 7.92 -23.08 -11.15
C ALA A 55 8.60 -23.21 -9.77
N SER A 56 9.04 -22.11 -9.16
CA SER A 56 9.58 -22.10 -7.80
C SER A 56 8.48 -22.31 -6.76
N TRP A 57 7.32 -21.77 -6.99
CA TRP A 57 6.16 -21.92 -6.12
C TRP A 57 5.62 -23.36 -6.16
N GLN A 58 5.54 -23.95 -7.35
CA GLN A 58 5.19 -25.35 -7.53
C GLN A 58 6.21 -26.32 -6.90
N ARG A 59 7.50 -25.96 -6.85
CA ARG A 59 8.56 -26.76 -6.22
C ARG A 59 8.55 -26.68 -4.69
N ASN A 60 8.24 -25.53 -4.13
CA ASN A 60 8.15 -25.36 -2.68
C ASN A 60 6.93 -26.06 -2.06
N ASP A 61 5.97 -26.45 -2.89
CA ASP A 61 4.80 -27.24 -2.48
C ASP A 61 5.14 -28.74 -2.28
N THR A 62 6.37 -29.16 -2.56
CA THR A 62 6.82 -30.54 -2.43
C THR A 62 7.45 -30.88 -1.08
N ASP A 63 7.68 -29.91 -0.19
CA ASP A 63 8.25 -30.13 1.14
C ASP A 63 7.14 -30.32 2.21
N GLY A 64 6.43 -31.43 2.11
CA GLY A 64 5.90 -32.15 3.27
C GLY A 64 4.67 -31.60 3.99
N THR A 65 4.11 -30.47 3.63
CA THR A 65 2.78 -30.04 4.07
C THR A 65 1.98 -29.67 2.83
N ALA A 66 1.10 -30.59 2.41
CA ALA A 66 0.28 -30.47 1.22
C ALA A 66 -0.60 -29.21 1.23
N THR A 67 -0.03 -28.09 0.89
CA THR A 67 -0.74 -26.95 0.39
C THR A 67 -0.87 -27.15 -1.12
N HIS A 68 -2.07 -27.28 -1.60
CA HIS A 68 -2.46 -27.67 -2.95
C HIS A 68 -1.53 -27.16 -4.05
N PRO A 69 -1.20 -28.00 -5.07
CA PRO A 69 -0.47 -27.54 -6.23
C PRO A 69 -1.16 -26.29 -6.77
N ALA A 70 -0.37 -25.28 -7.12
CA ALA A 70 -0.87 -23.97 -7.55
C ALA A 70 -1.91 -24.15 -8.66
N LYS A 71 -3.19 -24.19 -8.27
CA LYS A 71 -4.28 -24.33 -9.23
C LYS A 71 -4.41 -23.02 -9.99
N MET A 72 -4.29 -23.10 -11.31
CA MET A 72 -4.66 -21.98 -12.16
C MET A 72 -6.19 -21.73 -12.10
N PRO A 73 -6.61 -20.49 -12.27
CA PRO A 73 -5.82 -19.29 -12.42
C PRO A 73 -5.20 -18.80 -11.10
N ILE A 74 -4.15 -17.96 -11.19
CA ILE A 74 -3.51 -17.32 -10.06
C ILE A 74 -3.14 -15.89 -10.42
N ILE A 75 -3.16 -15.02 -9.42
CA ILE A 75 -2.64 -13.66 -9.54
C ILE A 75 -1.35 -13.55 -8.75
N LEU A 76 -0.29 -13.11 -9.42
CA LEU A 76 0.99 -12.80 -8.80
C LEU A 76 1.12 -11.30 -8.63
N VAL A 77 1.56 -10.88 -7.44
CA VAL A 77 1.77 -9.48 -7.11
C VAL A 77 3.22 -9.26 -6.75
N ALA A 78 3.84 -8.24 -7.33
CA ALA A 78 5.20 -7.85 -7.02
C ALA A 78 5.26 -6.34 -6.72
N MET A 79 6.18 -5.94 -5.85
CA MET A 79 6.52 -4.54 -5.62
C MET A 79 8.04 -4.39 -5.66
N SER A 80 8.51 -3.31 -6.29
CA SER A 80 9.92 -2.94 -6.26
C SER A 80 10.34 -2.59 -4.84
N LYS A 81 11.59 -2.92 -4.51
CA LYS A 81 12.24 -2.39 -3.30
C LYS A 81 12.70 -0.95 -3.49
N ASP A 82 12.84 -0.54 -4.74
CA ASP A 82 13.29 0.79 -5.08
C ASP A 82 12.15 1.78 -4.93
N TYR A 83 12.49 2.92 -4.39
CA TYR A 83 11.64 4.06 -4.19
C TYR A 83 12.26 5.22 -4.98
N THR A 84 11.47 5.84 -5.84
CA THR A 84 11.90 7.00 -6.61
C THR A 84 11.22 8.24 -6.06
N PRO A 85 11.97 9.19 -5.48
CA PRO A 85 11.37 10.45 -5.05
C PRO A 85 10.67 11.13 -6.22
N THR A 86 9.47 11.62 -5.98
CA THR A 86 8.70 12.30 -7.01
C THR A 86 9.01 13.79 -7.04
N GLY A 87 9.39 14.31 -8.21
CA GLY A 87 9.73 15.71 -8.42
C GLY A 87 8.86 16.38 -9.51
N ARG A 88 7.68 15.83 -9.77
CA ARG A 88 6.88 16.22 -10.95
C ARG A 88 6.49 17.69 -11.01
N ASP A 89 6.31 18.36 -9.90
CA ASP A 89 5.77 19.72 -9.88
C ASP A 89 6.77 20.78 -9.40
N TYR A 90 8.06 20.49 -9.48
CA TYR A 90 9.13 21.35 -8.92
C TYR A 90 8.93 21.69 -7.43
N ALA A 91 7.96 21.09 -6.79
CA ALA A 91 7.77 21.17 -5.35
C ALA A 91 8.86 20.36 -4.64
N ARG A 92 9.20 20.74 -3.42
CA ARG A 92 10.09 19.96 -2.58
C ARG A 92 9.54 18.56 -2.41
N GLN A 93 10.38 17.57 -2.55
CA GLN A 93 10.01 16.16 -2.37
C GLN A 93 9.71 15.82 -0.91
N ILE A 94 10.27 16.59 0.00
CA ILE A 94 10.10 16.47 1.44
C ILE A 94 9.47 17.78 1.89
N ALA A 95 8.31 17.70 2.53
CA ALA A 95 7.73 18.85 3.20
C ALA A 95 8.61 19.24 4.38
N ASP A 96 8.60 20.53 4.75
CA ASP A 96 9.22 20.96 5.99
C ASP A 96 8.57 20.23 7.17
N GLU A 97 9.33 19.94 8.22
CA GLU A 97 8.83 19.33 9.44
C GLU A 97 7.67 20.15 10.00
N VAL A 98 6.61 19.47 10.37
CA VAL A 98 5.44 20.07 10.98
C VAL A 98 5.33 19.54 12.41
N GLU A 99 5.16 20.46 13.35
CA GLU A 99 4.87 20.10 14.73
C GLU A 99 3.40 19.69 14.84
N VAL A 100 3.17 18.53 15.46
CA VAL A 100 1.83 17.97 15.63
C VAL A 100 1.66 17.42 17.03
N VAL A 101 0.47 17.60 17.58
CA VAL A 101 0.01 16.92 18.79
C VAL A 101 -1.08 15.94 18.35
N PHE A 102 -0.93 14.68 18.68
CA PHE A 102 -1.94 13.69 18.35
C PHE A 102 -3.08 13.73 19.38
N PRO A 103 -4.34 13.78 18.94
CA PRO A 103 -5.48 13.89 19.85
C PRO A 103 -5.59 12.73 20.86
N ASP A 104 -5.06 11.57 20.49
CA ASP A 104 -5.12 10.35 21.31
C ASP A 104 -3.85 10.12 22.14
N ASP A 105 -2.89 11.05 22.13
CA ASP A 105 -1.71 10.98 22.98
C ASP A 105 -2.04 11.52 24.38
N GLU A 106 -2.06 10.63 25.39
CA GLU A 106 -2.41 10.97 26.77
C GLU A 106 -1.50 12.06 27.41
N LYS A 107 -0.31 12.24 26.85
CA LYS A 107 0.66 13.22 27.32
C LYS A 107 0.68 14.50 26.50
N GLU A 108 -0.15 14.59 25.46
CA GLU A 108 -0.21 15.73 24.54
C GLU A 108 1.18 16.18 24.02
N ARG A 109 2.05 15.21 23.74
CA ARG A 109 3.44 15.46 23.31
C ARG A 109 3.47 16.15 21.95
N CYS A 110 4.44 17.05 21.79
CA CYS A 110 4.69 17.71 20.51
C CYS A 110 5.67 16.88 19.67
N PHE A 111 5.14 16.17 18.69
CA PHE A 111 5.93 15.39 17.73
C PHE A 111 6.25 16.22 16.51
N LYS A 112 7.34 15.86 15.81
CA LYS A 112 7.63 16.39 14.48
C LYS A 112 7.37 15.33 13.44
N VAL A 113 6.76 15.72 12.34
CA VAL A 113 6.46 14.83 11.23
C VAL A 113 6.89 15.49 9.93
N ASP A 114 7.68 14.81 9.13
CA ASP A 114 7.84 15.12 7.72
C ASP A 114 7.17 14.04 6.85
N VAL A 115 6.80 14.41 5.64
CA VAL A 115 6.18 13.48 4.68
C VAL A 115 6.92 13.55 3.36
N SER A 116 7.52 12.44 2.98
CA SER A 116 8.12 12.28 1.67
C SER A 116 7.13 11.62 0.70
N LEU A 117 7.07 12.14 -0.54
CA LEU A 117 6.31 11.52 -1.61
C LEU A 117 7.24 10.73 -2.54
N GLY A 118 6.86 9.52 -2.87
CA GLY A 118 7.64 8.71 -3.77
C GLY A 118 6.84 7.71 -4.57
N ASP A 119 7.39 7.42 -5.74
CA ASP A 119 6.82 6.47 -6.68
C ASP A 119 7.46 5.09 -6.47
N ILE A 120 6.63 4.09 -6.29
CA ILE A 120 6.99 2.69 -6.11
C ILE A 120 6.39 1.90 -7.27
N ARG A 121 7.21 1.16 -8.01
CA ARG A 121 6.71 0.29 -9.06
C ARG A 121 6.08 -0.97 -8.45
N ALA A 122 4.88 -1.29 -8.91
CA ALA A 122 4.19 -2.54 -8.60
C ALA A 122 3.81 -3.27 -9.88
N GLN A 123 3.71 -4.59 -9.84
CA GLN A 123 3.26 -5.40 -10.94
C GLN A 123 2.19 -6.39 -10.48
N VAL A 124 1.21 -6.62 -11.36
CA VAL A 124 0.18 -7.63 -11.18
C VAL A 124 0.16 -8.53 -12.41
N ALA A 125 0.40 -9.81 -12.24
CA ALA A 125 0.34 -10.79 -13.32
C ALA A 125 -0.84 -11.73 -13.14
N PHE A 126 -1.64 -11.87 -14.19
CA PHE A 126 -2.81 -12.74 -14.28
C PHE A 126 -2.41 -13.99 -15.04
N CYS A 127 -2.28 -15.12 -14.34
CA CYS A 127 -1.83 -16.39 -14.90
C CYS A 127 -3.00 -17.36 -14.98
N ALA A 128 -3.23 -17.96 -16.15
CA ALA A 128 -4.27 -18.96 -16.35
C ALA A 128 -3.86 -19.99 -17.41
N HIS A 129 -4.51 -21.15 -17.41
CA HIS A 129 -4.33 -22.16 -18.45
C HIS A 129 -4.95 -21.76 -19.80
N ASP A 130 -5.95 -20.90 -19.75
CA ASP A 130 -6.67 -20.42 -20.92
C ASP A 130 -6.65 -18.91 -21.01
N GLU A 131 -6.49 -18.40 -22.23
CA GLU A 131 -6.44 -16.98 -22.51
C GLU A 131 -7.72 -16.22 -22.13
N PRO A 132 -8.94 -16.74 -22.36
CA PRO A 132 -10.18 -16.05 -21.95
C PRO A 132 -10.23 -15.76 -20.45
N THR A 133 -9.78 -16.69 -19.61
CA THR A 133 -9.76 -16.51 -18.15
C THR A 133 -8.73 -15.44 -17.73
N ALA A 134 -7.49 -15.49 -18.26
CA ALA A 134 -6.47 -14.49 -17.97
C ALA A 134 -6.93 -13.09 -18.40
N ARG A 135 -7.48 -12.95 -19.61
CA ARG A 135 -8.02 -11.70 -20.13
C ARG A 135 -9.16 -11.14 -19.28
N GLU A 136 -10.06 -12.01 -18.84
CA GLU A 136 -11.20 -11.57 -18.05
C GLU A 136 -10.77 -11.09 -16.66
N LEU A 137 -9.82 -11.75 -16.01
CA LEU A 137 -9.22 -11.27 -14.77
C LEU A 137 -8.57 -9.90 -14.97
N ALA A 138 -7.72 -9.75 -15.98
CA ALA A 138 -7.06 -8.50 -16.30
C ALA A 138 -8.06 -7.36 -16.59
N ARG A 139 -9.10 -7.66 -17.39
CA ARG A 139 -10.17 -6.70 -17.73
C ARG A 139 -10.93 -6.23 -16.49
N GLN A 140 -11.26 -7.15 -15.58
CA GLN A 140 -11.94 -6.79 -14.34
C GLN A 140 -11.05 -5.98 -13.43
N PHE A 141 -9.73 -6.23 -13.41
CA PHE A 141 -8.78 -5.42 -12.69
C PHE A 141 -8.72 -3.98 -13.22
N THR A 142 -8.55 -3.80 -14.53
CA THR A 142 -8.59 -2.47 -15.15
C THR A 142 -9.87 -1.74 -14.79
N LYS A 143 -11.02 -2.41 -14.92
CA LYS A 143 -12.32 -1.83 -14.55
C LYS A 143 -12.42 -1.48 -13.06
N TYR A 144 -11.80 -2.29 -12.19
CA TYR A 144 -11.78 -2.04 -10.75
C TYR A 144 -10.96 -0.80 -10.42
N VAL A 145 -9.76 -0.68 -10.98
CA VAL A 145 -8.87 0.48 -10.78
C VAL A 145 -9.52 1.78 -11.30
N ASP A 146 -10.23 1.73 -12.43
CA ASP A 146 -10.83 2.91 -13.06
C ASP A 146 -12.18 3.33 -12.47
N LYS A 147 -12.70 2.61 -11.47
CA LYS A 147 -13.86 3.10 -10.72
C LYS A 147 -13.51 4.36 -9.93
N THR A 148 -14.51 5.21 -9.75
CA THR A 148 -14.39 6.40 -8.91
C THR A 148 -13.85 6.04 -7.53
N ASN A 149 -12.81 6.73 -7.09
CA ASN A 149 -12.11 6.54 -5.82
C ASN A 149 -11.33 5.22 -5.66
N SER A 150 -11.35 4.29 -6.64
CA SER A 150 -10.60 3.02 -6.51
C SER A 150 -9.11 3.16 -6.80
N ARG A 151 -8.64 4.31 -7.25
CA ARG A 151 -7.20 4.59 -7.43
C ARG A 151 -6.50 5.01 -6.14
N ARG A 152 -7.26 5.23 -5.07
CA ARG A 152 -6.73 5.69 -3.78
C ARG A 152 -7.02 4.67 -2.70
N PHE A 153 -6.05 4.45 -1.86
CA PHE A 153 -6.15 3.63 -0.65
C PHE A 153 -5.17 4.18 0.38
N GLU A 154 -5.17 3.65 1.58
CA GLU A 154 -4.41 4.19 2.70
C GLU A 154 -3.42 3.15 3.22
N ALA A 155 -2.18 3.59 3.48
CA ALA A 155 -1.20 2.86 4.25
C ALA A 155 -1.27 3.31 5.72
N ILE A 156 -1.32 2.36 6.63
CA ILE A 156 -1.41 2.62 8.06
C ILE A 156 -0.01 2.53 8.66
N TYR A 157 0.40 3.60 9.32
CA TYR A 157 1.64 3.70 10.06
C TYR A 157 1.33 3.82 11.53
N THR A 158 1.84 2.91 12.36
CA THR A 158 1.66 2.97 13.81
C THR A 158 2.82 3.72 14.44
N PHE A 159 2.54 4.82 15.12
CA PHE A 159 3.50 5.59 15.87
C PHE A 159 2.92 6.03 17.22
N ALA A 160 3.72 5.98 18.28
CA ALA A 160 3.29 6.27 19.65
C ALA A 160 2.05 5.46 20.12
N GLY A 161 1.82 4.27 19.52
CA GLY A 161 0.65 3.44 19.80
C GLY A 161 -0.63 3.86 19.05
N ILE A 162 -0.53 4.84 18.16
CA ILE A 162 -1.65 5.40 17.39
C ILE A 162 -1.45 5.07 15.91
N ASP A 163 -2.52 4.71 15.22
CA ASP A 163 -2.52 4.40 13.79
C ASP A 163 -2.80 5.65 12.96
N HIS A 164 -1.88 5.97 12.06
CA HIS A 164 -1.95 7.11 11.16
C HIS A 164 -2.12 6.65 9.72
N ALA A 165 -3.18 7.11 9.06
CA ALA A 165 -3.48 6.78 7.68
C ALA A 165 -2.84 7.79 6.72
N TYR A 166 -2.00 7.29 5.79
CA TYR A 166 -1.40 8.11 4.74
C TYR A 166 -1.81 7.62 3.35
N PRO A 167 -2.07 8.54 2.41
CA PRO A 167 -2.60 8.16 1.11
C PRO A 167 -1.56 7.47 0.24
N VAL A 168 -2.05 6.45 -0.47
CA VAL A 168 -1.37 5.80 -1.60
C VAL A 168 -2.27 5.91 -2.82
N GLN A 169 -1.71 6.30 -3.96
CA GLN A 169 -2.45 6.50 -5.19
C GLN A 169 -1.82 5.73 -6.35
N ILE A 170 -2.65 5.09 -7.17
CA ILE A 170 -2.22 4.52 -8.45
C ILE A 170 -2.13 5.65 -9.47
N GLU A 171 -0.89 6.06 -9.80
CA GLU A 171 -0.57 7.17 -10.70
C GLU A 171 -0.56 6.79 -12.19
N SER A 172 -0.49 5.49 -12.51
CA SER A 172 -0.48 5.03 -13.88
C SER A 172 -1.71 5.56 -14.63
N PRO A 173 -1.57 6.36 -15.70
CA PRO A 173 -2.70 6.96 -16.39
C PRO A 173 -3.57 5.89 -17.05
N GLU A 174 -2.95 4.86 -17.60
CA GLU A 174 -3.58 3.72 -18.23
C GLU A 174 -3.14 2.41 -17.55
N ILE A 175 -4.09 1.51 -17.38
CA ILE A 175 -3.87 0.18 -16.83
C ILE A 175 -3.88 -0.82 -17.97
N ILE A 176 -2.70 -1.07 -18.53
CA ILE A 176 -2.51 -1.94 -19.68
C ILE A 176 -1.95 -3.27 -19.23
N SER A 177 -2.59 -4.36 -19.61
CA SER A 177 -2.09 -5.72 -19.39
C SER A 177 -1.47 -6.25 -20.67
N VAL A 178 -0.17 -6.56 -20.60
CA VAL A 178 0.61 -7.03 -21.75
C VAL A 178 0.87 -8.53 -21.61
N SER A 179 0.79 -9.26 -22.73
CA SER A 179 1.13 -10.68 -22.75
C SER A 179 2.64 -10.87 -22.57
N THR A 180 2.99 -11.69 -21.61
CA THR A 180 4.38 -12.11 -21.39
C THR A 180 4.62 -13.42 -22.15
N GLN A 181 5.76 -13.54 -22.82
CA GLN A 181 6.14 -14.78 -23.49
C GLN A 181 6.37 -15.88 -22.46
N THR A 182 5.85 -17.06 -22.76
CA THR A 182 6.00 -18.26 -21.94
C THR A 182 6.46 -19.41 -22.82
N ASP A 183 7.29 -20.31 -22.27
CA ASP A 183 7.72 -21.54 -22.96
C ASP A 183 6.63 -22.62 -22.89
N SER A 184 5.67 -22.47 -21.99
CA SER A 184 4.57 -23.40 -21.80
C SER A 184 3.38 -23.09 -22.72
N LYS A 185 3.00 -24.07 -23.57
CA LYS A 185 1.86 -23.93 -24.48
C LYS A 185 0.49 -23.78 -23.79
N ASN A 186 0.39 -24.17 -22.52
CA ASN A 186 -0.85 -24.17 -21.76
C ASN A 186 -0.83 -23.13 -20.62
N LEU A 187 -0.07 -22.06 -20.79
CA LEU A 187 0.02 -21.00 -19.81
C LEU A 187 -0.11 -19.64 -20.52
N THR A 188 -1.06 -18.84 -20.08
CA THR A 188 -1.22 -17.46 -20.49
C THR A 188 -0.90 -16.55 -19.30
N ILE A 189 0.00 -15.61 -19.50
CA ILE A 189 0.38 -14.60 -18.49
C ILE A 189 0.13 -13.22 -19.07
N LEU A 190 -0.68 -12.44 -18.39
CA LEU A 190 -0.89 -11.03 -18.68
C LEU A 190 -0.35 -10.20 -17.52
N ALA A 191 0.67 -9.40 -17.76
CA ALA A 191 1.29 -8.56 -16.74
C ALA A 191 0.87 -7.10 -16.90
N CYS A 192 0.59 -6.45 -15.78
CA CYS A 192 0.24 -5.05 -15.68
C CYS A 192 1.25 -4.35 -14.77
N ASP A 193 1.88 -3.28 -15.27
CA ASP A 193 2.76 -2.41 -14.50
C ASP A 193 1.98 -1.23 -13.92
N LEU A 194 2.23 -0.95 -12.64
CA LEU A 194 1.61 0.13 -11.90
C LEU A 194 2.68 1.01 -11.26
N THR A 195 2.42 2.29 -11.19
CA THR A 195 3.16 3.22 -10.34
C THR A 195 2.27 3.60 -9.16
N LEU A 196 2.71 3.28 -7.96
CA LEU A 196 2.07 3.66 -6.71
C LEU A 196 2.79 4.89 -6.16
N ARG A 197 2.10 6.02 -6.06
CA ARG A 197 2.58 7.19 -5.33
C ARG A 197 2.16 7.06 -3.89
N ALA A 198 3.13 7.00 -2.99
CA ALA A 198 2.91 6.86 -1.57
C ALA A 198 3.39 8.08 -0.81
N ALA A 199 2.60 8.54 0.15
CA ALA A 199 3.04 9.46 1.17
C ALA A 199 3.65 8.64 2.31
N ILE A 200 4.93 8.87 2.59
CA ILE A 200 5.70 8.12 3.58
C ILE A 200 6.10 9.09 4.69
N PRO A 201 5.46 8.98 5.87
CA PRO A 201 5.79 9.84 7.00
C PRO A 201 7.08 9.40 7.68
N THR A 202 7.82 10.36 8.20
CA THR A 202 8.88 10.16 9.18
C THR A 202 8.46 10.87 10.45
N PHE A 203 8.34 10.11 11.53
CA PHE A 203 7.96 10.63 12.84
C PHE A 203 9.19 10.81 13.71
N TYR A 204 9.27 11.95 14.36
CA TYR A 204 10.32 12.27 15.31
C TYR A 204 9.71 12.45 16.70
N ALA A 205 10.27 11.73 17.67
CA ALA A 205 9.92 11.96 19.07
C ALA A 205 10.42 13.35 19.52
N PRO A 206 9.73 14.02 20.44
CA PRO A 206 10.18 15.29 20.98
C PRO A 206 11.57 15.16 21.61
N GLY A 207 12.45 16.09 21.31
CA GLY A 207 13.75 16.26 21.96
C GLY A 207 13.63 17.12 23.23
N ASP A 208 14.74 17.28 23.95
CA ASP A 208 14.76 18.06 25.20
C ASP A 208 14.51 19.58 24.97
N ASP A 209 14.69 20.05 23.74
CA ASP A 209 14.45 21.46 23.34
C ASP A 209 13.05 21.67 22.73
N ASP A 210 12.26 20.61 22.58
CA ASP A 210 10.94 20.72 21.98
C ASP A 210 9.85 21.01 23.04
N PRO A 211 8.81 21.75 22.66
CA PRO A 211 7.67 21.97 23.55
C PRO A 211 7.04 20.63 23.93
N ASN A 212 6.85 20.37 25.19
CA ASN A 212 6.22 19.20 25.76
C ASN A 212 6.75 17.86 25.20
N ASP A 213 7.88 17.39 25.75
CA ASP A 213 8.45 16.08 25.45
C ASP A 213 7.81 14.92 26.26
N GLY A 214 6.84 15.27 27.13
CA GLY A 214 6.12 14.32 27.99
C GLY A 214 6.88 13.92 29.26
N LYS A 215 7.99 14.59 29.59
CA LYS A 215 8.80 14.30 30.79
C LYS A 215 8.65 15.38 31.88
N GLY A 216 8.31 16.62 31.47
CA GLY A 216 8.23 17.74 32.39
C GLY A 216 7.05 17.73 33.34
N THR A 217 7.01 18.70 34.22
CA THR A 217 5.95 18.89 35.21
C THR A 217 4.99 19.99 34.74
N ASP A 218 3.71 19.67 34.61
CA ASP A 218 2.68 20.62 34.19
C ASP A 218 2.69 21.90 35.04
N GLY A 219 2.82 23.04 34.38
CA GLY A 219 2.76 24.33 35.00
C GLY A 219 4.06 24.76 35.70
N ASP A 220 5.17 24.06 35.54
CA ASP A 220 6.48 24.49 36.04
C ASP A 220 7.16 25.38 34.98
N PRO A 221 7.32 26.72 35.27
CA PRO A 221 7.93 27.64 34.32
C PRO A 221 9.44 27.40 34.12
N ASP A 222 10.09 26.65 34.99
CA ASP A 222 11.51 26.31 34.91
C ASP A 222 11.73 25.01 34.15
N ASP A 223 10.65 24.29 33.81
CA ASP A 223 10.64 23.07 33.01
C ASP A 223 9.73 23.23 31.78
N PRO A 224 10.23 23.87 30.69
CA PRO A 224 9.42 24.16 29.52
C PRO A 224 8.87 22.92 28.83
N SER A 225 9.48 21.75 28.99
CA SER A 225 8.97 20.50 28.42
C SER A 225 7.66 20.01 29.06
N GLY A 226 7.26 20.59 30.18
CA GLY A 226 5.99 20.33 30.86
C GLY A 226 4.83 21.20 30.42
N TYR A 227 5.03 22.21 29.56
CA TYR A 227 3.95 23.06 29.07
C TYR A 227 3.10 22.34 28.02
N GLN A 228 1.79 22.47 28.20
CA GLN A 228 0.84 22.02 27.18
C GLN A 228 0.95 22.88 25.92
N VAL A 229 0.94 22.26 24.77
CA VAL A 229 0.89 22.96 23.48
C VAL A 229 -0.52 23.46 23.24
N VAL A 230 -0.67 24.71 22.82
CA VAL A 230 -1.95 25.28 22.43
C VAL A 230 -2.38 24.66 21.10
N THR A 231 -3.35 23.75 21.14
CA THR A 231 -3.85 23.01 19.95
C THR A 231 -5.04 23.71 19.28
N GLN A 232 -5.73 24.62 20.00
CA GLN A 232 -6.88 25.32 19.48
C GLN A 232 -7.03 26.69 20.13
N VAL A 233 -7.31 27.70 19.31
CA VAL A 233 -7.68 29.08 19.77
C VAL A 233 -9.09 29.33 19.28
N ASN A 234 -10.03 29.50 20.21
CA ASN A 234 -11.39 29.90 19.89
C ASN A 234 -11.49 31.42 20.02
N TYR A 235 -11.97 32.10 18.98
CA TYR A 235 -12.31 33.52 19.02
C TYR A 235 -13.80 33.67 19.31
N GLU A 236 -14.16 34.32 20.39
CA GLU A 236 -15.49 34.87 20.54
C GLU A 236 -15.43 36.33 20.04
N GLU A 237 -16.11 36.65 18.95
CA GLU A 237 -16.36 38.02 18.56
C GLU A 237 -17.33 38.61 19.60
N GLU A 238 -16.84 39.52 20.46
CA GLU A 238 -17.73 40.35 21.21
C GLU A 238 -18.40 41.31 20.23
N ASP A 239 -19.70 41.17 20.02
CA ASP A 239 -20.51 42.14 19.31
C ASP A 239 -20.37 43.49 20.03
N VAL A 240 -19.58 44.39 19.45
CA VAL A 240 -19.52 45.79 19.88
C VAL A 240 -20.84 46.46 19.48
N ILE A 241 -21.71 46.64 20.48
CA ILE A 241 -22.97 47.40 20.37
C ILE A 241 -22.67 48.89 20.19
#